data_4ae7b7ff1118eeae8390f34682700086
#
_entry.id   4ae7b7ff1118eeae8390f34682700086
#
_cell.length_a   1.000
_cell.length_b   1.000
_cell.length_c   1.000
_cell.angle_alpha   90.00
_cell.angle_beta   90.00
_cell.angle_gamma   90.00
#
_symmetry.space_group_name_H-M   'P 1'
#
loop_
_entity.id
_entity.type
_entity.pdbx_description
1 polymer ?
#
loop_
_entity_poly.entity_id
_entity_poly.type
_entity_poly.pdbx_seq_one_letter_code
_entity_poly.pdbx_strand_id
1 'polypeptide(L)'
;SIGNSTFFNSGCSLNSLISISVGNDCIFGENVKVYDHNHVFSLENVPYRKSGFTTGPISIGNDVWVCANVVICKGVSIGDGSVIGAGCVVRADVPANSILMSDGSFTPIVRKAS
;
A
#
# COMPACT_ATOMS: atom_id res chain seq x y z
N SER A 1 -7.31 -3.89 10.00
CA SER A 1 -8.65 -4.36 9.66
C SER A 1 -8.81 -4.47 8.15
N ILE A 2 -9.60 -5.38 7.73
CA ILE A 2 -9.90 -5.62 6.31
C ILE A 2 -11.41 -5.59 6.15
N GLY A 3 -11.89 -4.81 5.19
CA GLY A 3 -13.30 -4.68 4.89
C GLY A 3 -13.88 -5.89 4.17
N ASN A 4 -15.13 -5.75 3.74
CA ASN A 4 -15.89 -6.82 3.08
C ASN A 4 -15.53 -6.93 1.60
N SER A 5 -15.63 -8.14 1.05
CA SER A 5 -15.47 -8.43 -0.38
C SER A 5 -14.11 -7.98 -0.94
N THR A 6 -13.10 -7.95 -0.11
CA THR A 6 -11.72 -7.64 -0.51
C THR A 6 -10.98 -8.92 -0.81
N PHE A 7 -10.28 -8.95 -1.94
CA PHE A 7 -9.59 -10.14 -2.44
C PHE A 7 -8.07 -9.93 -2.46
N PHE A 8 -7.35 -10.89 -1.93
CA PHE A 8 -5.88 -10.94 -2.00
C PHE A 8 -5.47 -12.17 -2.82
N ASN A 9 -4.71 -11.94 -3.88
CA ASN A 9 -4.14 -13.04 -4.64
C ASN A 9 -2.96 -13.67 -3.87
N SER A 10 -2.39 -14.73 -4.41
CA SER A 10 -1.34 -15.48 -3.71
C SER A 10 -0.07 -14.68 -3.48
N GLY A 11 0.63 -14.98 -2.40
CA GLY A 11 1.90 -14.34 -2.06
C GLY A 11 1.79 -12.96 -1.42
N CYS A 12 0.58 -12.47 -1.16
CA CYS A 12 0.41 -11.19 -0.46
C CYS A 12 0.78 -11.32 1.02
N SER A 13 1.33 -10.24 1.58
CA SER A 13 1.55 -10.16 3.02
C SER A 13 1.26 -8.77 3.56
N LEU A 14 0.59 -8.73 4.70
CA LEU A 14 0.33 -7.52 5.49
C LEU A 14 1.14 -7.62 6.77
N ASN A 15 2.16 -6.77 6.89
CA ASN A 15 3.11 -6.80 7.99
C ASN A 15 2.89 -5.58 8.88
N SER A 16 2.12 -5.77 9.95
CA SER A 16 1.66 -4.66 10.79
C SER A 16 2.26 -4.72 12.20
N LEU A 17 2.85 -3.62 12.64
CA LEU A 17 3.21 -3.37 14.03
C LEU A 17 2.22 -2.44 14.71
N ILE A 18 1.59 -1.54 13.98
CA ILE A 18 0.63 -0.59 14.55
C ILE A 18 -0.74 -0.67 13.89
N SER A 19 -0.86 -0.37 12.60
CA SER A 19 -2.15 -0.37 11.93
C SER A 19 -2.04 -0.44 10.42
N ILE A 20 -2.72 -1.42 9.83
CA ILE A 20 -3.01 -1.47 8.39
C ILE A 20 -4.52 -1.64 8.25
N SER A 21 -5.16 -0.67 7.59
CA SER A 21 -6.59 -0.71 7.32
C SER A 21 -6.82 -0.81 5.82
N VAL A 22 -7.66 -1.76 5.41
CA VAL A 22 -8.05 -1.97 4.02
C VAL A 22 -9.56 -1.90 3.94
N GLY A 23 -10.09 -1.12 3.01
CA GLY A 23 -11.52 -0.94 2.85
C GLY A 23 -12.22 -2.11 2.18
N ASN A 24 -13.42 -1.84 1.66
CA ASN A 24 -14.28 -2.82 1.00
C ASN A 24 -13.97 -2.91 -0.50
N ASP A 25 -14.24 -4.06 -1.10
CA ASP A 25 -14.19 -4.28 -2.55
C ASP A 25 -12.81 -4.03 -3.18
N CYS A 26 -11.75 -4.17 -2.41
CA CYS A 26 -10.40 -4.02 -2.93
C CYS A 26 -9.90 -5.31 -3.59
N ILE A 27 -9.00 -5.16 -4.56
CA ILE A 27 -8.35 -6.27 -5.24
C ILE A 27 -6.84 -6.09 -5.11
N PHE A 28 -6.16 -7.10 -4.60
CA PHE A 28 -4.70 -7.13 -4.52
C PHE A 28 -4.18 -8.22 -5.46
N GLY A 29 -3.35 -7.85 -6.41
CA GLY A 29 -2.66 -8.79 -7.28
C GLY A 29 -1.64 -9.63 -6.54
N GLU A 30 -0.93 -10.49 -7.26
CA GLU A 30 0.04 -11.41 -6.66
C GLU A 30 1.23 -10.67 -6.05
N ASN A 31 1.74 -11.20 -4.94
CA ASN A 31 2.98 -10.75 -4.30
C ASN A 31 2.97 -9.28 -3.86
N VAL A 32 1.83 -8.74 -3.47
CA VAL A 32 1.75 -7.41 -2.89
C VAL A 32 2.23 -7.47 -1.44
N LYS A 33 3.13 -6.57 -1.07
CA LYS A 33 3.69 -6.48 0.29
C LYS A 33 3.33 -5.14 0.91
N VAL A 34 2.77 -5.17 2.12
CA VAL A 34 2.36 -3.97 2.85
C VAL A 34 3.08 -3.96 4.19
N TYR A 35 3.80 -2.88 4.47
CA TYR A 35 4.56 -2.71 5.72
C TYR A 35 4.25 -1.36 6.35
N ASP A 36 3.74 -1.36 7.58
CA ASP A 36 3.53 -0.12 8.34
C ASP A 36 4.75 0.31 9.16
N HIS A 37 5.90 -0.32 8.91
CA HIS A 37 7.12 -0.09 9.68
C HIS A 37 8.37 -0.30 8.85
N ASN A 38 9.46 0.25 9.35
CA ASN A 38 10.80 0.09 8.79
C ASN A 38 11.81 0.04 9.94
N HIS A 39 12.96 -0.57 9.72
CA HIS A 39 14.05 -0.46 10.68
C HIS A 39 14.59 0.97 10.72
N VAL A 40 14.98 1.43 11.90
CA VAL A 40 15.74 2.67 12.03
C VAL A 40 17.12 2.46 11.42
N PHE A 41 17.54 3.35 10.53
CA PHE A 41 18.81 3.19 9.80
C PHE A 41 19.82 4.31 10.06
N SER A 42 19.48 5.27 10.91
CA SER A 42 20.30 6.45 11.17
C SER A 42 21.20 6.36 12.42
N LEU A 43 21.15 5.23 13.14
CA LEU A 43 21.96 5.04 14.35
C LEU A 43 23.33 4.47 14.01
N GLU A 44 24.40 5.20 14.40
CA GLU A 44 25.76 4.72 14.23
C GLU A 44 26.03 3.52 15.14
N ASN A 45 26.82 2.57 14.64
CA ASN A 45 27.31 1.43 15.40
C ASN A 45 26.21 0.51 15.99
N VAL A 46 24.98 0.63 15.49
CA VAL A 46 23.88 -0.25 15.87
C VAL A 46 23.48 -1.07 14.66
N PRO A 47 23.55 -2.41 14.74
CA PRO A 47 23.04 -3.26 13.65
C PRO A 47 21.56 -2.97 13.37
N TYR A 48 21.17 -2.94 12.10
CA TYR A 48 19.78 -2.62 11.73
C TYR A 48 18.76 -3.50 12.44
N ARG A 49 19.02 -4.79 12.60
CA ARG A 49 18.11 -5.70 13.31
C ARG A 49 17.89 -5.36 14.79
N LYS A 50 18.75 -4.54 15.39
CA LYS A 50 18.68 -4.10 16.79
C LYS A 50 18.30 -2.63 16.95
N SER A 51 18.13 -1.91 15.85
CA SER A 51 17.95 -0.47 15.88
C SER A 51 16.51 -0.03 16.21
N GLY A 52 15.57 -0.97 16.30
CA GLY A 52 14.16 -0.66 16.45
C GLY A 52 13.50 -0.32 15.12
N PHE A 53 12.25 0.16 15.20
CA PHE A 53 11.42 0.43 14.02
C PHE A 53 10.90 1.86 14.04
N THR A 54 10.79 2.45 12.85
CA THR A 54 9.92 3.58 12.61
C THR A 54 8.60 3.07 12.07
N THR A 55 7.49 3.68 12.46
CA THR A 55 6.16 3.23 12.10
C THR A 55 5.34 4.36 11.48
N GLY A 56 4.32 3.98 10.74
CA GLY A 56 3.32 4.88 10.19
C GLY A 56 2.11 4.08 9.74
N PRO A 57 0.90 4.40 10.23
CA PRO A 57 -0.29 3.65 9.87
C PRO A 57 -0.55 3.72 8.36
N ILE A 58 -1.05 2.62 7.80
CA ILE A 58 -1.43 2.54 6.39
C ILE A 58 -2.95 2.47 6.30
N SER A 59 -3.53 3.29 5.43
CA SER A 59 -4.96 3.31 5.16
C SER A 59 -5.20 3.15 3.67
N ILE A 60 -5.89 2.09 3.29
CA ILE A 60 -6.29 1.83 1.91
C ILE A 60 -7.81 1.94 1.87
N GLY A 61 -8.32 2.82 1.02
CA GLY A 61 -9.74 3.10 0.91
C GLY A 61 -10.54 1.96 0.29
N ASN A 62 -11.74 2.28 -0.17
CA ASN A 62 -12.63 1.31 -0.80
C ASN A 62 -12.37 1.23 -2.30
N ASP A 63 -12.66 0.05 -2.89
CA ASP A 63 -12.59 -0.13 -4.33
C ASP A 63 -11.22 0.26 -4.91
N VAL A 64 -10.17 -0.16 -4.26
CA VAL A 64 -8.77 0.05 -4.68
C VAL A 64 -8.26 -1.21 -5.35
N TRP A 65 -7.63 -1.03 -6.51
CA TRP A 65 -6.98 -2.12 -7.20
C TRP A 65 -5.45 -1.95 -7.14
N VAL A 66 -4.81 -2.85 -6.42
CA VAL A 66 -3.35 -2.91 -6.33
C VAL A 66 -2.86 -4.03 -7.24
N CYS A 67 -2.12 -3.67 -8.27
CA CYS A 67 -1.60 -4.65 -9.22
C CYS A 67 -0.46 -5.49 -8.62
N ALA A 68 0.02 -6.47 -9.37
CA ALA A 68 1.01 -7.43 -8.86
C ALA A 68 2.35 -6.77 -8.51
N ASN A 69 3.04 -7.36 -7.54
CA ASN A 69 4.41 -7.00 -7.15
C ASN A 69 4.56 -5.56 -6.66
N VAL A 70 3.53 -5.01 -6.04
CA VAL A 70 3.54 -3.68 -5.43
C VAL A 70 4.01 -3.80 -3.98
N VAL A 71 4.79 -2.81 -3.55
CA VAL A 71 5.18 -2.64 -2.14
C VAL A 71 4.57 -1.35 -1.63
N ILE A 72 3.79 -1.43 -0.56
CA ILE A 72 3.19 -0.25 0.10
C ILE A 72 3.92 -0.02 1.40
N CYS A 73 4.49 1.19 1.53
CA CYS A 73 5.36 1.56 2.63
C CYS A 73 4.59 2.31 3.74
N LYS A 74 5.21 2.41 4.90
CA LYS A 74 4.62 3.03 6.10
C LYS A 74 4.08 4.43 5.84
N GLY A 75 3.00 4.76 6.52
CA GLY A 75 2.40 6.08 6.54
C GLY A 75 1.58 6.45 5.31
N VAL A 76 1.40 5.53 4.37
CA VAL A 76 0.71 5.81 3.10
C VAL A 76 -0.80 5.69 3.27
N SER A 77 -1.52 6.65 2.69
CA SER A 77 -2.97 6.60 2.49
C SER A 77 -3.26 6.51 1.00
N ILE A 78 -4.09 5.54 0.62
CA ILE A 78 -4.55 5.36 -0.76
C ILE A 78 -6.04 5.65 -0.81
N GLY A 79 -6.44 6.63 -1.62
CA GLY A 79 -7.82 7.06 -1.74
C GLY A 79 -8.70 6.07 -2.47
N ASP A 80 -10.02 6.23 -2.28
CA ASP A 80 -11.02 5.34 -2.87
C ASP A 80 -10.93 5.31 -4.40
N GLY A 81 -11.17 4.15 -4.97
CA GLY A 81 -11.27 3.97 -6.42
C GLY A 81 -9.94 4.04 -7.17
N SER A 82 -8.81 4.11 -6.47
CA SER A 82 -7.51 4.25 -7.10
C SER A 82 -6.93 2.92 -7.55
N VAL A 83 -6.01 2.99 -8.50
CA VAL A 83 -5.26 1.84 -9.03
C VAL A 83 -3.77 2.08 -8.82
N ILE A 84 -3.09 1.09 -8.28
CA ILE A 84 -1.64 1.10 -8.15
C ILE A 84 -1.06 0.21 -9.22
N GLY A 85 -0.31 0.78 -10.15
CA GLY A 85 0.29 0.05 -11.26
C GLY A 85 1.28 -1.02 -10.80
N ALA A 86 1.44 -2.07 -11.58
CA ALA A 86 2.30 -3.20 -11.23
C ALA A 86 3.74 -2.76 -10.98
N GLY A 87 4.36 -3.36 -9.98
CA GLY A 87 5.77 -3.11 -9.64
C GLY A 87 6.04 -1.80 -8.91
N CYS A 88 5.02 -0.99 -8.61
CA CYS A 88 5.22 0.27 -7.89
C CYS A 88 5.70 0.05 -6.46
N VAL A 89 6.54 0.95 -5.99
CA VAL A 89 6.84 1.11 -4.58
C VAL A 89 6.17 2.39 -4.10
N VAL A 90 5.13 2.24 -3.26
CA VAL A 90 4.28 3.35 -2.83
C VAL A 90 4.85 3.94 -1.55
N ARG A 91 5.37 5.16 -1.61
CA ARG A 91 6.00 5.86 -0.47
C ARG A 91 5.30 7.16 -0.10
N ALA A 92 4.31 7.56 -0.87
CA ALA A 92 3.55 8.78 -0.65
C ALA A 92 2.07 8.50 -0.87
N ASP A 93 1.22 9.37 -0.34
CA ASP A 93 -0.22 9.22 -0.46
C ASP A 93 -0.67 9.25 -1.91
N VAL A 94 -1.69 8.46 -2.20
CA VAL A 94 -2.29 8.36 -3.53
C VAL A 94 -3.69 8.96 -3.47
N PRO A 95 -3.99 9.99 -4.27
CA PRO A 95 -5.32 10.59 -4.29
C PRO A 95 -6.38 9.59 -4.76
N ALA A 96 -7.62 9.83 -4.38
CA ALA A 96 -8.75 9.03 -4.85
C ALA A 96 -8.87 9.10 -6.38
N ASN A 97 -9.38 8.04 -6.98
CA ASN A 97 -9.67 7.95 -8.41
C ASN A 97 -8.47 8.29 -9.31
N SER A 98 -7.31 7.81 -8.92
CA SER A 98 -6.05 8.02 -9.64
C SER A 98 -5.34 6.70 -9.90
N ILE A 99 -4.59 6.64 -11.00
CA ILE A 99 -3.67 5.55 -11.26
C ILE A 99 -2.26 6.03 -10.92
N LEU A 100 -1.59 5.34 -10.02
CA LEU A 100 -0.16 5.53 -9.78
C LEU A 100 0.61 4.70 -10.79
N MET A 101 1.46 5.36 -11.57
CA MET A 101 2.31 4.73 -12.58
C MET A 101 3.67 4.39 -11.98
N SER A 102 4.39 3.48 -12.63
CA SER A 102 5.70 3.02 -12.15
C SER A 102 6.77 4.11 -12.10
N ASP A 103 6.60 5.20 -12.83
CA ASP A 103 7.48 6.37 -12.77
C ASP A 103 7.12 7.35 -11.65
N GLY A 104 6.11 7.04 -10.84
CA GLY A 104 5.62 7.89 -9.74
C GLY A 104 4.58 8.92 -10.13
N SER A 105 4.22 9.01 -11.40
CA SER A 105 3.19 9.95 -11.86
C SER A 105 1.77 9.41 -11.59
N PHE A 106 0.81 10.33 -11.51
CA PHE A 106 -0.61 10.01 -11.35
C PHE A 106 -1.37 10.33 -12.62
N THR A 107 -2.30 9.45 -12.98
CA THR A 107 -3.26 9.68 -14.05
C THR A 107 -4.67 9.62 -13.46
N PRO A 108 -5.52 10.63 -13.69
CA PRO A 108 -6.90 10.58 -13.22
C PRO A 108 -7.69 9.44 -13.87
N ILE A 109 -8.60 8.84 -13.10
CA ILE A 109 -9.53 7.83 -13.61
C ILE A 109 -10.91 8.47 -13.73
N VAL A 110 -11.50 8.35 -14.91
CA VAL A 110 -12.93 8.64 -15.12
C VAL A 110 -13.63 7.34 -15.44
N ARG A 111 -14.42 6.82 -14.49
CA ARG A 111 -15.16 5.58 -14.68
C ARG A 111 -16.44 5.85 -15.44
N LYS A 112 -16.71 5.01 -16.45
CA LYS A 112 -17.95 5.10 -17.21
C LYS A 112 -19.11 4.55 -16.38
N ALA A 113 -20.26 5.18 -16.50
CA ALA A 113 -21.51 4.60 -15.99
C ALA A 113 -21.80 3.29 -16.74
N SER A 114 -22.16 2.26 -16.00
CA SER A 114 -22.52 0.94 -16.56
C SER A 114 -24.01 0.83 -16.82
#